data_0c510eaa74fe38d3bf5cd55db76853fe
#
_entry.id   0c510eaa74fe38d3bf5cd55db76853fe
#
_cell.length_a   1.000
_cell.length_b   1.000
_cell.length_c   1.000
_cell.angle_alpha   90.00
_cell.angle_beta   90.00
_cell.angle_gamma   90.00
#
_symmetry.space_group_name_H-M   'P 1'
#
loop_
_entity.id
_entity.type
_entity.pdbx_description
1 polymer ?
#
loop_
_entity_poly.entity_id
_entity_poly.type
_entity_poly.pdbx_seq_one_letter_code
_entity_poly.pdbx_strand_id
1 'polypeptide(L)'
;MKIYLKSLLVALTLFWLAGTALAQSYYVDITNRTGFVITHIYVSPANSSSWEEDVLGNKVLAKGATQRVTLTGYRSPIFDIRLVDEDGDTYTYWKVDVSKRDIVARPEHLD
;
A
#
# COMPACT_ATOMS: atom_id res chain seq x y z
N MET A 1 -22.34 40.99 20.42
CA MET A 1 -22.87 40.51 19.13
C MET A 1 -21.76 40.10 18.18
N LYS A 2 -20.83 40.98 17.89
CA LYS A 2 -19.72 40.67 16.97
C LYS A 2 -18.82 39.53 17.48
N ILE A 3 -18.71 39.35 18.77
CA ILE A 3 -17.88 38.28 19.38
C ILE A 3 -18.44 36.89 19.06
N TYR A 4 -19.74 36.75 19.01
CA TYR A 4 -20.38 35.48 18.72
C TYR A 4 -20.13 34.99 17.30
N LEU A 5 -20.13 35.90 16.33
CA LEU A 5 -19.86 35.61 14.94
C LEU A 5 -18.40 35.09 14.76
N LYS A 6 -17.47 35.71 15.44
CA LYS A 6 -16.06 35.30 15.39
C LYS A 6 -15.87 33.89 15.96
N SER A 7 -16.50 33.59 17.08
CA SER A 7 -16.44 32.26 17.68
C SER A 7 -17.01 31.17 16.75
N LEU A 8 -18.11 31.50 16.09
CA LEU A 8 -18.74 30.56 15.14
C LEU A 8 -17.83 30.26 13.96
N LEU A 9 -17.17 31.26 13.41
CA LEU A 9 -16.22 31.07 12.31
C LEU A 9 -15.02 30.23 12.69
N VAL A 10 -14.47 30.42 13.87
CA VAL A 10 -13.36 29.62 14.37
C VAL A 10 -13.76 28.15 14.53
N ALA A 11 -14.92 27.89 15.09
CA ALA A 11 -15.43 26.53 15.23
C ALA A 11 -15.60 25.82 13.88
N LEU A 12 -16.10 26.53 12.88
CA LEU A 12 -16.27 26.01 11.53
C LEU A 12 -14.93 25.67 10.88
N THR A 13 -13.94 26.52 11.05
CA THR A 13 -12.60 26.32 10.51
C THR A 13 -11.93 25.09 11.13
N LEU A 14 -12.05 24.88 12.44
CA LEU A 14 -11.52 23.69 13.10
C LEU A 14 -12.18 22.43 12.59
N PHE A 15 -13.46 22.42 12.36
CA PHE A 15 -14.18 21.28 11.79
C PHE A 15 -13.64 20.91 10.41
N TRP A 16 -13.38 21.90 9.56
CA TRP A 16 -12.80 21.70 8.23
C TRP A 16 -11.42 21.06 8.31
N LEU A 17 -10.55 21.56 9.17
CA LEU A 17 -9.20 21.02 9.35
C LEU A 17 -9.25 19.56 9.80
N ALA A 18 -10.14 19.20 10.71
CA ALA A 18 -10.30 17.83 11.15
C ALA A 18 -10.80 16.91 10.01
N GLY A 19 -11.59 17.42 9.07
CA GLY A 19 -12.13 16.65 7.96
C GLY A 19 -11.18 16.47 6.78
N THR A 20 -10.05 17.21 6.70
CA THR A 20 -9.18 17.20 5.53
C THR A 20 -7.92 16.35 5.70
N ALA A 21 -7.56 15.95 6.91
CA ALA A 21 -6.32 15.22 7.19
C ALA A 21 -6.54 13.70 7.13
N LEU A 22 -7.00 13.17 5.99
CA LEU A 22 -7.37 11.76 5.88
C LEU A 22 -6.45 10.93 4.99
N ALA A 23 -5.84 11.53 3.96
CA ALA A 23 -4.93 10.81 3.07
C ALA A 23 -3.53 10.81 3.66
N GLN A 24 -2.87 9.66 3.63
CA GLN A 24 -1.54 9.47 4.17
C GLN A 24 -0.64 8.80 3.15
N SER A 25 0.66 8.86 3.41
CA SER A 25 1.66 8.09 2.68
C SER A 25 2.07 6.89 3.51
N TYR A 26 2.12 5.75 2.85
CA TYR A 26 2.62 4.50 3.40
C TYR A 26 3.72 3.96 2.51
N TYR A 27 4.45 2.99 2.99
CA TYR A 27 5.32 2.18 2.15
C TYR A 27 5.34 0.76 2.68
N VAL A 28 5.69 -0.17 1.81
CA VAL A 28 5.95 -1.57 2.18
C VAL A 28 7.22 -2.02 1.49
N ASP A 29 8.10 -2.66 2.21
CA ASP A 29 9.30 -3.29 1.66
C ASP A 29 8.98 -4.75 1.37
N ILE A 30 9.23 -5.17 0.13
CA ILE A 30 8.97 -6.53 -0.33
C ILE A 30 10.30 -7.17 -0.66
N THR A 31 10.64 -8.21 0.08
CA THR A 31 11.90 -8.96 -0.10
C THR A 31 11.60 -10.29 -0.78
N ASN A 32 12.34 -10.58 -1.84
CA ASN A 32 12.17 -11.80 -2.62
C ASN A 32 13.08 -12.91 -2.10
N ARG A 33 12.52 -13.83 -1.33
CA ARG A 33 13.20 -15.05 -0.88
C ARG A 33 12.50 -16.31 -1.41
N THR A 34 11.86 -16.19 -2.57
CA THR A 34 11.15 -17.31 -3.20
C THR A 34 12.09 -18.29 -3.90
N GLY A 35 13.29 -17.85 -4.26
CA GLY A 35 14.22 -18.62 -5.09
C GLY A 35 14.02 -18.41 -6.60
N PHE A 36 13.05 -17.58 -6.99
CA PHE A 36 12.74 -17.22 -8.39
C PHE A 36 12.74 -15.72 -8.56
N VAL A 37 12.98 -15.25 -9.77
CA VAL A 37 12.87 -13.82 -10.09
C VAL A 37 11.39 -13.44 -10.07
N ILE A 38 11.04 -12.33 -9.43
CA ILE A 38 9.69 -11.78 -9.45
C ILE A 38 9.60 -10.81 -10.61
N THR A 39 8.59 -11.01 -11.45
CA THR A 39 8.39 -10.22 -12.68
C THR A 39 7.30 -9.18 -12.54
N HIS A 40 6.33 -9.38 -11.62
CA HIS A 40 5.24 -8.44 -11.39
C HIS A 40 4.94 -8.32 -9.90
N ILE A 41 4.62 -7.11 -9.47
CA ILE A 41 4.14 -6.82 -8.12
C ILE A 41 2.90 -5.95 -8.24
N TYR A 42 1.81 -6.40 -7.66
CA TYR A 42 0.56 -5.65 -7.58
C TYR A 42 0.26 -5.33 -6.13
N VAL A 43 -0.02 -4.06 -5.85
CA VAL A 43 -0.39 -3.58 -4.52
C VAL A 43 -1.65 -2.74 -4.68
N SER A 44 -2.75 -3.22 -4.13
CA SER A 44 -4.05 -2.57 -4.29
C SER A 44 -4.73 -2.41 -2.93
N PRO A 45 -5.51 -1.33 -2.72
CA PRO A 45 -6.30 -1.22 -1.50
C PRO A 45 -7.18 -2.47 -1.30
N ALA A 46 -7.25 -2.95 -0.08
CA ALA A 46 -7.98 -4.19 0.23
C ALA A 46 -9.48 -4.09 -0.07
N ASN A 47 -10.03 -2.88 -0.18
CA ASN A 47 -11.43 -2.65 -0.53
C ASN A 47 -11.65 -2.48 -2.05
N SER A 48 -10.60 -2.60 -2.85
CA SER A 48 -10.70 -2.55 -4.32
C SER A 48 -11.18 -3.88 -4.86
N SER A 49 -11.97 -3.85 -5.94
CA SER A 49 -12.45 -5.05 -6.62
C SER A 49 -11.47 -5.58 -7.67
N SER A 50 -10.39 -4.86 -7.94
CA SER A 50 -9.42 -5.24 -8.98
C SER A 50 -8.01 -4.86 -8.56
N TRP A 51 -7.04 -5.56 -9.15
CA TRP A 51 -5.63 -5.20 -8.99
C TRP A 51 -5.31 -3.92 -9.75
N GLU A 52 -4.49 -3.08 -9.15
CA GLU A 52 -3.94 -1.91 -9.83
C GLU A 52 -2.76 -2.32 -10.70
N GLU A 53 -2.08 -1.37 -11.33
CA GLU A 53 -0.99 -1.67 -12.25
C GLU A 53 0.22 -2.27 -11.54
N ASP A 54 1.05 -2.97 -12.30
CA ASP A 54 2.30 -3.55 -11.84
C ASP A 54 3.30 -2.46 -11.43
N VAL A 55 3.72 -2.48 -10.17
CA VAL A 55 4.63 -1.48 -9.63
C VAL A 55 6.08 -1.67 -10.11
N LEU A 56 6.42 -2.82 -10.66
CA LEU A 56 7.74 -3.07 -11.26
C LEU A 56 7.87 -2.49 -12.67
N GLY A 57 6.74 -2.37 -13.40
CA GLY A 57 6.76 -1.97 -14.80
C GLY A 57 7.58 -2.96 -15.63
N ASN A 58 8.65 -2.50 -16.28
CA ASN A 58 9.55 -3.35 -17.06
C ASN A 58 10.77 -3.83 -16.27
N LYS A 59 10.82 -3.60 -14.96
CA LYS A 59 11.88 -4.08 -14.09
C LYS A 59 11.48 -5.42 -13.45
N VAL A 60 12.46 -6.06 -12.82
CA VAL A 60 12.26 -7.30 -12.08
C VAL A 60 12.81 -7.15 -10.67
N LEU A 61 12.34 -7.99 -9.76
CA LEU A 61 12.89 -8.10 -8.42
C LEU A 61 13.72 -9.37 -8.34
N ALA A 62 15.02 -9.22 -8.32
CA ALA A 62 15.97 -10.33 -8.30
C ALA A 62 15.84 -11.15 -7.00
N LYS A 63 16.32 -12.38 -7.05
CA LYS A 63 16.40 -13.25 -5.88
C LYS A 63 17.18 -12.55 -4.76
N GLY A 64 16.62 -12.51 -3.56
CA GLY A 64 17.22 -11.89 -2.38
C GLY A 64 17.12 -10.37 -2.32
N ALA A 65 16.62 -9.72 -3.37
CA ALA A 65 16.49 -8.27 -3.41
C ALA A 65 15.23 -7.78 -2.70
N THR A 66 15.23 -6.51 -2.32
CA THR A 66 14.09 -5.84 -1.69
C THR A 66 13.66 -4.66 -2.54
N GLN A 67 12.35 -4.53 -2.75
CA GLN A 67 11.72 -3.42 -3.42
C GLN A 67 10.84 -2.67 -2.45
N ARG A 68 11.08 -1.36 -2.30
CA ARG A 68 10.15 -0.50 -1.58
C ARG A 68 9.06 -0.02 -2.52
N VAL A 69 7.82 -0.19 -2.09
CA VAL A 69 6.64 0.31 -2.78
C VAL A 69 6.07 1.45 -1.96
N THR A 70 6.05 2.64 -2.52
CA THR A 70 5.50 3.84 -1.87
C THR A 70 4.03 4.00 -2.27
N LEU A 71 3.17 4.22 -1.27
CA LEU A 71 1.72 4.25 -1.41
C LEU A 71 1.23 5.60 -0.92
N THR A 72 0.97 6.52 -1.84
CA THR A 72 0.63 7.91 -1.54
C THR A 72 -0.84 8.19 -1.83
N GLY A 73 -1.51 8.92 -0.93
CA GLY A 73 -2.88 9.36 -1.15
C GLY A 73 -3.95 8.35 -0.77
N TYR A 74 -3.61 7.36 0.02
CA TYR A 74 -4.56 6.34 0.50
C TYR A 74 -5.04 6.66 1.91
N ARG A 75 -6.29 6.32 2.20
CA ARG A 75 -6.91 6.55 3.51
C ARG A 75 -6.71 5.43 4.50
N SER A 76 -6.43 4.24 4.00
CA SER A 76 -6.28 3.04 4.81
C SER A 76 -4.91 2.41 4.56
N PRO A 77 -4.25 1.85 5.58
CA PRO A 77 -3.00 1.13 5.42
C PRO A 77 -3.19 -0.33 5.00
N ILE A 78 -4.43 -0.76 4.72
CA ILE A 78 -4.73 -2.16 4.43
C ILE A 78 -4.72 -2.40 2.93
N PHE A 79 -3.82 -3.26 2.47
CA PHE A 79 -3.60 -3.55 1.06
C PHE A 79 -3.57 -5.06 0.81
N ASP A 80 -3.99 -5.43 -0.39
CA ASP A 80 -3.72 -6.76 -0.95
C ASP A 80 -2.46 -6.67 -1.79
N ILE A 81 -1.62 -7.69 -1.73
CA ILE A 81 -0.33 -7.72 -2.42
C ILE A 81 -0.21 -9.05 -3.16
N ARG A 82 0.11 -9.00 -4.46
CA ARG A 82 0.36 -10.19 -5.27
C ARG A 82 1.67 -10.06 -6.00
N LEU A 83 2.49 -11.10 -5.89
CA LEU A 83 3.72 -11.24 -6.65
C LEU A 83 3.52 -12.32 -7.71
N VAL A 84 4.13 -12.12 -8.87
CA VAL A 84 4.19 -13.13 -9.93
C VAL A 84 5.65 -13.39 -10.24
N ASP A 85 6.05 -14.64 -10.26
CA ASP A 85 7.43 -15.02 -10.55
C ASP A 85 7.64 -15.34 -12.04
N GLU A 86 8.88 -15.64 -12.41
CA GLU A 86 9.29 -15.90 -13.79
C GLU A 86 8.60 -17.12 -14.41
N ASP A 87 8.06 -18.05 -13.61
CA ASP A 87 7.30 -19.21 -14.06
C ASP A 87 5.81 -18.93 -14.15
N GLY A 88 5.36 -17.73 -13.80
CA GLY A 88 3.96 -17.34 -13.77
C GLY A 88 3.24 -17.75 -12.49
N ASP A 89 3.95 -18.31 -11.52
CA ASP A 89 3.38 -18.65 -10.22
C ASP A 89 3.16 -17.39 -9.37
N THR A 90 2.17 -17.46 -8.48
CA THR A 90 1.74 -16.30 -7.70
C THR A 90 1.91 -16.51 -6.20
N TYR A 91 2.10 -15.41 -5.52
CA TYR A 91 2.20 -15.32 -4.04
C TYR A 91 1.29 -14.18 -3.63
N THR A 92 0.23 -14.47 -2.89
CA THR A 92 -0.78 -13.45 -2.56
C THR A 92 -0.91 -13.28 -1.06
N TYR A 93 -0.91 -12.02 -0.64
CA TYR A 93 -1.03 -11.61 0.75
C TYR A 93 -2.26 -10.71 0.86
N TRP A 94 -3.29 -11.19 1.54
CA TRP A 94 -4.54 -10.48 1.68
C TRP A 94 -4.55 -9.62 2.94
N LYS A 95 -5.12 -8.42 2.82
CA LYS A 95 -5.39 -7.52 3.95
C LYS A 95 -4.15 -7.26 4.82
N VAL A 96 -3.07 -6.90 4.18
CA VAL A 96 -1.80 -6.56 4.85
C VAL A 96 -1.89 -5.14 5.37
N ASP A 97 -1.65 -4.95 6.67
CA ASP A 97 -1.47 -3.61 7.25
C ASP A 97 -0.01 -3.19 7.05
N VAL A 98 0.23 -2.39 6.02
CA VAL A 98 1.59 -1.98 5.64
C VAL A 98 2.21 -1.01 6.63
N SER A 99 1.41 -0.41 7.52
CA SER A 99 1.95 0.43 8.61
C SER A 99 2.57 -0.40 9.73
N LYS A 100 2.35 -1.71 9.73
CA LYS A 100 2.78 -2.63 10.80
C LYS A 100 3.73 -3.71 10.35
N ARG A 101 3.81 -4.01 9.05
CA ARG A 101 4.65 -5.11 8.57
C ARG A 101 5.10 -4.92 7.13
N ASP A 102 6.24 -5.49 6.83
CA ASP A 102 6.75 -5.70 5.49
C ASP A 102 6.43 -7.11 5.01
N ILE A 103 6.74 -7.39 3.74
CA ILE A 103 6.57 -8.72 3.14
C ILE A 103 7.93 -9.33 2.87
N VAL A 104 8.11 -10.55 3.34
CA VAL A 104 9.22 -11.41 2.94
C VAL A 104 8.62 -12.62 2.23
N ALA A 105 8.68 -12.63 0.90
CA ALA A 105 8.09 -13.70 0.12
C ALA A 105 8.99 -14.94 0.14
N ARG A 106 8.42 -16.10 0.45
CA ARG A 106 9.11 -17.37 0.61
C ARG A 106 8.45 -18.45 -0.24
N PRO A 107 9.15 -19.59 -0.52
CA PRO A 107 8.57 -20.67 -1.33
C PRO A 107 7.25 -21.22 -0.76
N GLU A 108 7.13 -21.30 0.55
CA GLU A 108 5.93 -21.83 1.21
C GLU A 108 4.72 -20.89 1.09
N HIS A 109 4.91 -19.66 0.61
CA HIS A 109 3.82 -18.71 0.38
C HIS A 109 3.17 -18.84 -1.01
N LEU A 110 3.64 -19.80 -1.81
CA LEU A 110 3.06 -20.06 -3.14
C LEU A 110 1.56 -20.33 -3.04
N ASP A 111 0.80 -19.70 -3.91
CA ASP A 111 -0.67 -19.87 -3.98
C ASP A 111 -1.07 -21.26 -4.48
#